data_8f7c66ad7c49f4e5909ace014e015905
#
_entry.id   8f7c66ad7c49f4e5909ace014e015905
#
_cell.length_a   1.000
_cell.length_b   1.000
_cell.length_c   1.000
_cell.angle_alpha   90.00
_cell.angle_beta   90.00
_cell.angle_gamma   90.00
#
_symmetry.space_group_name_H-M   'P 1'
#
loop_
_entity.id
_entity.type
_entity.pdbx_description
1 polymer ?
#
loop_
_entity_poly.entity_id
_entity_poly.type
_entity_poly.pdbx_seq_one_letter_code
_entity_poly.pdbx_strand_id
1 'polypeptide(L)' 'MKGYFVKDGFMGLVNGGYRLFADETDYREYMDE' A
#
# COMPACT_ATOMS: atom_id res chain seq x y z
N MET A 1 0.92 3.08 -9.49
CA MET A 1 0.86 2.71 -8.06
C MET A 1 0.79 3.97 -7.22
N LYS A 2 -0.11 3.99 -6.27
CA LYS A 2 -0.33 5.19 -5.48
C LYS A 2 -0.06 4.92 -4.01
N GLY A 3 0.90 5.63 -3.46
CA GLY A 3 1.22 5.44 -2.07
C GLY A 3 2.54 6.06 -1.72
N TYR A 4 2.93 5.86 -0.48
CA TYR A 4 4.19 6.43 0.01
C TYR A 4 4.69 5.61 1.18
N PHE A 5 6.00 5.66 1.37
CA PHE A 5 6.61 4.92 2.47
C PHE A 5 6.46 5.69 3.76
N VAL A 6 6.21 4.95 4.82
CA VAL A 6 6.11 5.53 6.15
C VAL A 6 6.99 4.70 7.08
N LYS A 7 7.10 5.18 8.30
CA LYS A 7 7.94 4.53 9.29
C LYS A 7 7.53 3.08 9.53
N ASP A 8 6.23 2.82 9.51
CA ASP A 8 5.72 1.49 9.84
C ASP A 8 5.48 0.62 8.62
N GLY A 9 5.79 1.12 7.43
CA GLY A 9 5.58 0.30 6.25
C GLY A 9 5.28 1.14 5.03
N PHE A 10 4.25 0.77 4.31
CA PHE A 10 3.88 1.45 3.09
C PHE A 10 2.38 1.76 3.10
N MET A 11 2.05 3.02 2.93
CA MET A 11 0.65 3.42 2.84
C MET A 11 0.23 3.41 1.38
N GLY A 12 -0.67 2.49 1.04
CA GLY A 12 -1.13 2.37 -0.34
C GLY A 12 -2.58 2.77 -0.46
N LEU A 13 -2.89 3.45 -1.56
CA LEU A 13 -4.26 3.89 -1.82
C LEU A 13 -5.09 2.74 -2.36
N VAL A 14 -6.17 2.42 -1.67
CA VAL A 14 -7.09 1.38 -2.08
C VAL A 14 -8.51 1.87 -1.85
N ASN A 15 -9.39 1.65 -2.81
CA ASN A 15 -10.82 1.90 -2.67
C ASN A 15 -11.15 3.23 -1.99
N GLY A 16 -10.44 4.28 -2.39
CA GLY A 16 -10.75 5.62 -1.89
C GLY A 16 -10.13 5.96 -0.56
N GLY A 17 -9.22 5.15 -0.05
CA GLY A 17 -8.55 5.45 1.19
C GLY A 17 -7.19 4.80 1.25
N TYR A 18 -6.35 5.27 2.15
CA TYR A 18 -5.02 4.68 2.32
C TYR A 18 -5.07 3.55 3.33
N ARG A 19 -4.27 2.54 3.08
CA ARG A 19 -4.18 1.40 3.96
C ARG A 19 -2.71 1.09 4.22
N LEU A 20 -2.39 0.70 5.45
CA LEU A 20 -1.02 0.37 5.81
C LEU A 20 -0.68 -1.05 5.39
N PHE A 21 0.42 -1.19 4.67
CA PHE A 21 0.95 -2.49 4.27
C PHE A 21 2.35 -2.64 4.85
N ALA A 22 2.78 -3.88 4.97
CA ALA A 22 4.11 -4.16 5.50
C ALA A 22 5.19 -3.53 4.61
N ASP A 23 5.00 -3.61 3.29
CA ASP A 23 5.90 -2.98 2.35
C ASP A 23 5.19 -2.85 1.01
N GLU A 24 5.92 -2.31 0.03
CA GLU A 24 5.36 -2.09 -1.29
C GLU A 24 4.94 -3.38 -1.96
N THR A 25 5.68 -4.44 -1.72
CA THR A 25 5.36 -5.73 -2.32
C THR A 25 3.99 -6.21 -1.87
N ASP A 26 3.70 -6.07 -0.58
CA ASP A 26 2.39 -6.43 -0.07
C ASP A 26 1.28 -5.63 -0.74
N TYR A 27 1.52 -4.34 -0.93
CA TYR A 27 0.54 -3.49 -1.60
C TYR A 27 0.32 -3.95 -3.04
N ARG A 28 1.41 -4.24 -3.75
CA ARG A 28 1.29 -4.67 -5.14
C ARG A 28 0.53 -5.97 -5.26
N GLU A 29 0.80 -6.91 -4.36
CA GLU A 29 0.09 -8.18 -4.38
C GLU A 29 -1.37 -8.01 -4.06
N TYR A 30 -1.67 -7.11 -3.14
CA TYR A 30 -3.06 -6.83 -2.80
C TYR A 30 -3.83 -6.26 -3.99
N MET A 31 -3.20 -5.37 -4.73
CA MET A 31 -3.84 -4.71 -5.87
C MET A 31 -3.82 -5.56 -7.13
N ASP A 32 -2.95 -6.53 -7.18
CA ASP A 32 -2.78 -7.37 -8.36
C ASP A 32 -3.78 -8.50 -8.34
N GLU A 33 -4.89 -8.30 -8.99
CA GLU A 33 -5.92 -9.34 -9.10
C GLU A 33 -5.79 -10.10 -10.41
#